data_1223b44617f881aebd00ad6b6bedb59d
#
_entry.id   1223b44617f881aebd00ad6b6bedb59d
#
_cell.length_a   1.000
_cell.length_b   1.000
_cell.length_c   1.000
_cell.angle_alpha   90.00
_cell.angle_beta   90.00
_cell.angle_gamma   90.00
#
_symmetry.space_group_name_H-M   'P 1'
#
loop_
_entity.id
_entity.type
_entity.pdbx_description
1 polymer ?
#
loop_
_entity_poly.entity_id
_entity_poly.type
_entity_poly.pdbx_seq_one_letter_code
_entity_poly.pdbx_strand_id
1 'polypeptide(L)'
;HLGNGSSVSAVMNGKSVDTSMGLTPLEGLVMGTRSGDIDPAIMEFIAQKEGLDIPGVMSVLNKKSGVFGLSGGLSSDFRDLTDAMNSGDKKAKIAMDVFSYRQPP
;
A
#
# COMPACT_ATOMS: atom_id res chain seq x y z
N HIS A 1 -10.40 2.35 -7.87
CA HIS A 1 -10.74 1.14 -7.11
C HIS A 1 -9.92 1.08 -5.83
N LEU A 2 -10.59 0.93 -4.72
CA LEU A 2 -9.97 0.92 -3.39
C LEU A 2 -10.42 -0.33 -2.63
N GLY A 3 -9.54 -1.32 -2.56
CA GLY A 3 -9.77 -2.58 -1.87
C GLY A 3 -8.43 -3.14 -1.40
N ASN A 4 -8.29 -4.47 -1.31
CA ASN A 4 -6.99 -5.10 -1.03
C ASN A 4 -5.94 -4.67 -2.05
N GLY A 5 -6.31 -4.64 -3.36
CA GLY A 5 -5.59 -3.92 -4.37
C GLY A 5 -6.25 -2.55 -4.53
N SER A 6 -5.46 -1.50 -4.70
CA SER A 6 -5.96 -0.14 -4.88
C SER A 6 -5.33 0.51 -6.10
N SER A 7 -6.13 1.20 -6.89
CA SER A 7 -5.66 1.92 -8.06
C SER A 7 -6.53 3.12 -8.35
N VAL A 8 -5.93 4.09 -9.06
CA VAL A 8 -6.62 5.25 -9.62
C VAL A 8 -6.31 5.29 -11.10
N SER A 9 -7.31 5.54 -11.93
CA SER A 9 -7.16 5.69 -13.36
C SER A 9 -7.72 7.03 -13.82
N ALA A 10 -7.01 7.69 -14.74
CA ALA A 10 -7.54 8.85 -15.45
C ALA A 10 -8.23 8.37 -16.71
N VAL A 11 -9.47 8.82 -16.93
CA VAL A 11 -10.30 8.39 -18.06
C VAL A 11 -10.67 9.60 -18.90
N MET A 12 -10.49 9.48 -20.23
CA MET A 12 -10.87 10.50 -21.19
C MET A 12 -11.60 9.86 -22.37
N ASN A 13 -12.79 10.38 -22.70
CA ASN A 13 -13.62 9.86 -23.80
C ASN A 13 -13.88 8.35 -23.70
N GLY A 14 -14.08 7.84 -22.48
CA GLY A 14 -14.34 6.43 -22.22
C GLY A 14 -13.11 5.52 -22.31
N LYS A 15 -11.91 6.09 -22.44
CA LYS A 15 -10.65 5.33 -22.49
C LYS A 15 -9.76 5.71 -21.32
N SER A 16 -9.13 4.72 -20.69
CA SER A 16 -8.11 4.98 -19.68
C SER A 16 -6.88 5.60 -20.34
N VAL A 17 -6.48 6.80 -19.89
CA VAL A 17 -5.31 7.52 -20.38
C VAL A 17 -4.14 7.46 -19.41
N ASP A 18 -4.39 7.11 -18.16
CA ASP A 18 -3.36 6.96 -17.15
C ASP A 18 -3.89 6.08 -15.99
N THR A 19 -2.97 5.44 -15.27
CA THR A 19 -3.29 4.62 -14.11
C THR A 19 -2.16 4.69 -13.09
N SER A 20 -2.47 4.48 -11.81
CA SER A 20 -1.47 4.43 -10.74
C SER A 20 -0.65 3.15 -10.74
N MET A 21 -1.14 2.07 -11.35
CA MET A 21 -0.39 0.81 -11.43
C MET A 21 0.58 0.81 -12.60
N GLY A 22 1.72 0.13 -12.45
CA GLY A 22 2.75 0.02 -13.48
C GLY A 22 2.76 -1.32 -14.18
N LEU A 23 3.96 -1.85 -14.45
CA LEU A 23 4.16 -3.16 -15.08
C LEU A 23 3.44 -4.26 -14.31
N THR A 24 3.42 -4.15 -12.98
CA THR A 24 2.69 -5.04 -12.09
C THR A 24 1.71 -4.23 -11.23
N PRO A 25 0.72 -4.88 -10.60
CA PRO A 25 -0.21 -4.18 -9.70
C PRO A 25 0.40 -3.82 -8.34
N LEU A 26 1.73 -3.83 -8.19
CA LEU A 26 2.41 -3.42 -6.96
C LEU A 26 2.65 -1.91 -6.92
N GLU A 27 3.03 -1.30 -8.06
CA GLU A 27 3.31 0.14 -8.15
C GLU A 27 2.05 0.97 -7.97
N GLY A 28 2.18 2.14 -7.40
CA GLY A 28 1.11 3.11 -7.28
C GLY A 28 0.73 3.39 -5.85
N LEU A 29 -0.57 3.40 -5.58
CA LEU A 29 -1.11 3.71 -4.27
C LEU A 29 -0.69 2.67 -3.21
N VAL A 30 -0.64 3.12 -1.96
CA VAL A 30 -0.57 2.20 -0.82
C VAL A 30 -1.87 1.39 -0.80
N MET A 31 -1.74 0.08 -0.64
CA MET A 31 -2.87 -0.85 -0.74
C MET A 31 -3.08 -1.59 0.59
N GLY A 32 -3.93 -2.61 0.61
CA GLY A 32 -4.19 -3.42 1.81
C GLY A 32 -2.91 -4.01 2.38
N THR A 33 -2.22 -4.82 1.61
CA THR A 33 -0.95 -5.47 1.99
C THR A 33 0.21 -5.10 1.08
N ARG A 34 -0.04 -4.48 -0.07
CA ARG A 34 1.00 -4.08 -1.03
C ARG A 34 1.49 -2.67 -0.73
N SER A 35 2.79 -2.49 -0.89
CA SER A 35 3.43 -1.21 -0.54
C SER A 35 3.02 -0.04 -1.43
N GLY A 36 2.73 -0.28 -2.71
CA GLY A 36 2.67 0.79 -3.70
C GLY A 36 4.07 1.31 -4.01
N ASP A 37 4.19 2.60 -4.32
CA ASP A 37 5.46 3.24 -4.65
C ASP A 37 6.43 3.25 -3.48
N ILE A 38 7.68 2.87 -3.73
CA ILE A 38 8.77 2.90 -2.76
C ILE A 38 10.05 3.40 -3.43
N ASP A 39 11.01 3.85 -2.62
CA ASP A 39 12.37 4.08 -3.09
C ASP A 39 13.02 2.71 -3.38
N PRO A 40 13.57 2.49 -4.60
CA PRO A 40 14.18 1.21 -4.94
C PRO A 40 15.28 0.75 -3.99
N ALA A 41 16.01 1.68 -3.37
CA ALA A 41 17.09 1.35 -2.43
C ALA A 41 16.57 0.66 -1.16
N ILE A 42 15.27 0.79 -0.84
CA ILE A 42 14.69 0.12 0.32
C ILE A 42 14.73 -1.40 0.17
N MET A 43 14.75 -1.90 -1.06
CA MET A 43 14.81 -3.33 -1.32
C MET A 43 16.09 -3.95 -0.78
N GLU A 44 17.24 -3.29 -1.01
CA GLU A 44 18.54 -3.73 -0.47
C GLU A 44 18.53 -3.69 1.05
N PHE A 45 18.01 -2.62 1.62
CA PHE A 45 17.91 -2.46 3.08
C PHE A 45 17.11 -3.59 3.71
N ILE A 46 15.94 -3.90 3.15
CA ILE A 46 15.08 -4.99 3.65
C ILE A 46 15.78 -6.34 3.51
N ALA A 47 16.41 -6.58 2.35
CA ALA A 47 17.12 -7.84 2.10
C ALA A 47 18.23 -8.08 3.14
N GLN A 48 19.02 -7.06 3.44
CA GLN A 48 20.12 -7.18 4.41
C GLN A 48 19.60 -7.31 5.84
N LYS A 49 18.63 -6.48 6.22
CA LYS A 49 18.11 -6.46 7.59
C LYS A 49 17.41 -7.77 7.95
N GLU A 50 16.61 -8.32 7.03
CA GLU A 50 15.79 -9.51 7.28
C GLU A 50 16.44 -10.79 6.75
N GLY A 51 17.61 -10.70 6.11
CA GLY A 51 18.29 -11.85 5.53
C GLY A 51 17.50 -12.50 4.39
N LEU A 52 16.86 -11.70 3.53
CA LEU A 52 16.00 -12.17 2.45
C LEU A 52 16.66 -12.06 1.08
N ASP A 53 16.25 -12.94 0.16
CA ASP A 53 16.55 -12.83 -1.27
C ASP A 53 15.49 -11.96 -1.96
N ILE A 54 15.61 -11.77 -3.27
CA ILE A 54 14.66 -10.95 -4.03
C ILE A 54 13.21 -11.47 -3.91
N PRO A 55 12.93 -12.79 -4.11
CA PRO A 55 11.56 -13.28 -3.89
C PRO A 55 11.05 -13.02 -2.47
N GLY A 56 11.91 -13.11 -1.46
CA GLY A 56 11.54 -12.80 -0.07
C GLY A 56 11.17 -11.34 0.12
N VAL A 57 11.95 -10.41 -0.43
CA VAL A 57 11.67 -8.97 -0.40
C VAL A 57 10.33 -8.69 -1.10
N MET A 58 10.11 -9.27 -2.28
CA MET A 58 8.86 -9.07 -3.02
C MET A 58 7.66 -9.59 -2.25
N SER A 59 7.81 -10.69 -1.50
CA SER A 59 6.75 -11.20 -0.62
C SER A 59 6.40 -10.18 0.47
N VAL A 60 7.40 -9.54 1.08
CA VAL A 60 7.15 -8.47 2.08
C VAL A 60 6.39 -7.31 1.46
N LEU A 61 6.81 -6.85 0.28
CA LEU A 61 6.18 -5.70 -0.39
C LEU A 61 4.75 -6.00 -0.85
N ASN A 62 4.44 -7.24 -1.21
CA ASN A 62 3.11 -7.63 -1.67
C ASN A 62 2.16 -8.05 -0.55
N LYS A 63 2.65 -8.63 0.54
CA LYS A 63 1.81 -9.33 1.53
C LYS A 63 1.89 -8.77 2.94
N LYS A 64 2.94 -8.01 3.27
CA LYS A 64 3.20 -7.54 4.65
C LYS A 64 3.37 -6.04 4.74
N SER A 65 3.06 -5.32 3.70
CA SER A 65 3.20 -3.86 3.62
C SER A 65 1.82 -3.19 3.56
N GLY A 66 1.72 -2.06 2.92
CA GLY A 66 0.47 -1.34 2.78
C GLY A 66 -0.10 -0.87 4.12
N VAL A 67 -1.40 -0.68 4.17
CA VAL A 67 -2.07 -0.26 5.41
C VAL A 67 -1.99 -1.35 6.48
N PHE A 68 -1.88 -2.62 6.09
CA PHE A 68 -1.62 -3.71 7.02
C PHE A 68 -0.30 -3.47 7.78
N GLY A 69 0.80 -3.22 7.07
CA GLY A 69 2.09 -2.94 7.68
C GLY A 69 2.10 -1.64 8.48
N LEU A 70 1.53 -0.58 7.90
CA LEU A 70 1.47 0.75 8.54
C LEU A 70 0.66 0.74 9.83
N SER A 71 -0.37 -0.10 9.91
CA SER A 71 -1.18 -0.26 11.13
C SER A 71 -0.58 -1.22 12.16
N GLY A 72 0.67 -1.66 11.95
CA GLY A 72 1.34 -2.58 12.85
C GLY A 72 0.79 -4.00 12.78
N GLY A 73 0.22 -4.39 11.64
CA GLY A 73 -0.35 -5.71 11.43
C GLY A 73 -1.79 -5.84 11.92
N LEU A 74 -2.48 -4.72 12.18
CA LEU A 74 -3.85 -4.75 12.68
C LEU A 74 -4.81 -5.35 11.66
N SER A 75 -4.84 -4.80 10.44
CA SER A 75 -5.73 -5.27 9.37
C SER A 75 -5.32 -4.71 8.01
N SER A 76 -5.67 -5.42 6.95
CA SER A 76 -5.63 -4.94 5.57
C SER A 76 -6.99 -4.44 5.08
N ASP A 77 -8.04 -4.60 5.87
CA ASP A 77 -9.40 -4.18 5.53
C ASP A 77 -9.62 -2.74 6.00
N PHE A 78 -9.95 -1.86 5.05
CA PHE A 78 -10.16 -0.43 5.33
C PHE A 78 -11.32 -0.19 6.30
N ARG A 79 -12.32 -1.07 6.33
CA ARG A 79 -13.43 -0.96 7.28
C ARG A 79 -12.96 -1.19 8.70
N ASP A 80 -12.14 -2.22 8.93
CA ASP A 80 -11.56 -2.52 10.23
C ASP A 80 -10.67 -1.37 10.71
N LEU A 81 -9.86 -0.79 9.79
CA LEU A 81 -8.98 0.32 10.11
C LEU A 81 -9.77 1.59 10.44
N THR A 82 -10.85 1.85 9.71
CA THR A 82 -11.73 2.99 9.99
C THR A 82 -12.36 2.85 11.37
N ASP A 83 -12.87 1.68 11.71
CA ASP A 83 -13.46 1.40 13.01
C ASP A 83 -12.43 1.56 14.13
N ALA A 84 -11.21 1.02 13.94
CA ALA A 84 -10.13 1.14 14.91
C ALA A 84 -9.69 2.60 15.10
N MET A 85 -9.58 3.37 14.01
CA MET A 85 -9.24 4.79 14.04
C MET A 85 -10.28 5.58 14.83
N ASN A 86 -11.56 5.33 14.59
CA ASN A 86 -12.66 6.00 15.29
C ASN A 86 -12.71 5.63 16.77
N SER A 87 -12.16 4.47 17.14
CA SER A 87 -12.02 4.02 18.54
C SER A 87 -10.72 4.53 19.19
N GLY A 88 -9.91 5.32 18.49
CA GLY A 88 -8.70 5.96 19.03
C GLY A 88 -7.39 5.23 18.77
N ASP A 89 -7.38 4.22 17.87
CA ASP A 89 -6.13 3.52 17.51
C ASP A 89 -5.22 4.43 16.69
N LYS A 90 -4.04 4.75 17.21
CA LYS A 90 -3.11 5.69 16.58
C LYS A 90 -2.44 5.11 15.34
N LYS A 91 -2.15 3.81 15.32
CA LYS A 91 -1.51 3.16 14.16
C LYS A 91 -2.47 3.04 12.99
N ALA A 92 -3.75 2.74 13.27
CA ALA A 92 -4.79 2.75 12.25
C ALA A 92 -4.96 4.15 11.65
N LYS A 93 -4.93 5.19 12.49
CA LYS A 93 -4.99 6.58 12.01
C LYS A 93 -3.83 6.92 11.09
N ILE A 94 -2.60 6.54 11.47
CA ILE A 94 -1.41 6.79 10.65
C ILE A 94 -1.55 6.07 9.29
N ALA A 95 -1.98 4.82 9.29
CA ALA A 95 -2.18 4.05 8.06
C ALA A 95 -3.18 4.72 7.12
N MET A 96 -4.31 5.17 7.65
CA MET A 96 -5.35 5.85 6.87
C MET A 96 -4.88 7.23 6.38
N ASP A 97 -4.15 7.98 7.20
CA ASP A 97 -3.61 9.28 6.81
C ASP A 97 -2.59 9.14 5.68
N VAL A 98 -1.68 8.16 5.75
CA VAL A 98 -0.71 7.88 4.69
C VAL A 98 -1.42 7.50 3.39
N PHE A 99 -2.40 6.61 3.47
CA PHE A 99 -3.18 6.19 2.31
C PHE A 99 -3.85 7.39 1.63
N SER A 100 -4.51 8.24 2.41
CA SER A 100 -5.22 9.43 1.90
C SER A 100 -4.25 10.44 1.30
N TYR A 101 -3.09 10.65 1.92
CA TYR A 101 -2.07 11.58 1.44
C TYR A 101 -1.51 11.17 0.08
N ARG A 102 -1.34 9.88 -0.17
CA ARG A 102 -0.77 9.36 -1.42
C ARG A 102 -1.75 9.36 -2.59
N GLN A 103 -3.03 9.59 -2.34
CA GLN A 103 -4.01 9.71 -3.41
C GLN A 103 -3.95 11.09 -4.05
N PRO A 104 -4.19 11.21 -5.39
CA PRO A 104 -4.33 12.51 -6.02
C PRO A 104 -5.54 13.27 -5.44
N PRO A 105 -5.47 14.60 -5.41
CA PRO A 105 -6.60 15.41 -4.96
C PRO A 105 -7.83 15.25 -5.86
#